data_9eeff334a5e8eec81aaec3d6c4262234
#
_entry.id   9eeff334a5e8eec81aaec3d6c4262234
#
_cell.length_a   1.000
_cell.length_b   1.000
_cell.length_c   1.000
_cell.angle_alpha   90.00
_cell.angle_beta   90.00
_cell.angle_gamma   90.00
#
_symmetry.space_group_name_H-M   'P 1'
#
loop_
_entity.id
_entity.type
_entity.pdbx_description
1 polymer ?
#
loop_
_entity_poly.entity_id
_entity_poly.type
_entity_poly.pdbx_seq_one_letter_code
_entity_poly.pdbx_strand_id
1 'polypeptide(L)'
;MKVSDKEVKSMSNERYLVIESNMRSLSFHLESITKSKYDSDWHSTIHSHPFMELFYVLDGKGEFIIENQRFPVKAQDFVIINPQVDHTEVSSPEEPLEYIVLGITGLSFSNFFNTQTNVEQPFSFFNLRDEQKDILQYLNAMVTEATNHSMSYELVCHNLLEILLIKILRNKSFEIDVSPINKTTKDISLIKHYLKTHYREQISLQDLADLTHLSRFYISHSFKNEMEQTPMEYLTDIRIEESKVLLSTTNYSMSQIASIVGFSTQAYFSKQFKQKMGMTPLAYRKSQLE
;
A
#
# COMPACT_ATOMS: atom_id res chain seq x y z
N MET A 1 -35.56 70.31 -13.19
CA MET A 1 -35.11 69.14 -13.99
C MET A 1 -33.89 68.57 -13.31
N LYS A 2 -34.06 67.54 -12.49
CA LYS A 2 -32.95 66.87 -11.77
C LYS A 2 -32.34 65.83 -12.69
N VAL A 3 -31.07 66.02 -13.03
CA VAL A 3 -30.27 65.02 -13.73
C VAL A 3 -29.85 63.97 -12.70
N SER A 4 -30.28 62.73 -12.95
CA SER A 4 -29.89 61.61 -12.08
C SER A 4 -28.44 61.22 -12.36
N ASP A 5 -27.56 61.33 -11.38
CA ASP A 5 -26.25 60.78 -11.39
C ASP A 5 -26.37 59.23 -11.44
N LYS A 6 -26.08 58.65 -12.61
CA LYS A 6 -25.81 57.22 -12.71
C LYS A 6 -24.43 56.98 -12.10
N GLU A 7 -24.40 56.34 -10.95
CA GLU A 7 -23.16 55.76 -10.41
C GLU A 7 -22.57 54.79 -11.46
N VAL A 8 -21.46 55.17 -12.06
CA VAL A 8 -20.63 54.29 -12.82
C VAL A 8 -19.90 53.40 -11.79
N LYS A 9 -20.37 52.15 -11.60
CA LYS A 9 -19.62 51.15 -10.87
C LYS A 9 -18.26 50.98 -11.52
N SER A 10 -17.23 51.47 -10.87
CA SER A 10 -15.84 51.20 -11.26
C SER A 10 -15.62 49.68 -11.12
N MET A 11 -15.34 48.99 -12.20
CA MET A 11 -14.86 47.62 -12.15
C MET A 11 -13.44 47.67 -11.56
N SER A 12 -13.29 47.23 -10.30
CA SER A 12 -11.97 47.04 -9.70
C SER A 12 -11.39 45.73 -10.25
N ASN A 13 -10.31 45.83 -11.02
CA ASN A 13 -9.53 44.67 -11.44
C ASN A 13 -8.58 44.31 -10.29
N GLU A 14 -8.78 43.12 -9.71
CA GLU A 14 -7.84 42.56 -8.75
C GLU A 14 -6.83 41.69 -9.51
N ARG A 15 -5.56 41.99 -9.35
CA ARG A 15 -4.44 41.23 -9.95
C ARG A 15 -3.63 40.54 -8.87
N TYR A 16 -3.58 39.23 -8.92
CA TYR A 16 -2.76 38.42 -8.03
C TYR A 16 -1.46 38.02 -8.76
N LEU A 17 -0.33 38.28 -8.12
CA LEU A 17 0.97 37.85 -8.64
C LEU A 17 1.30 36.49 -8.07
N VAL A 18 1.56 35.53 -8.95
CA VAL A 18 2.08 34.21 -8.59
C VAL A 18 3.60 34.32 -8.60
N ILE A 19 4.23 34.20 -7.43
CA ILE A 19 5.68 34.24 -7.29
C ILE A 19 6.19 32.81 -7.39
N GLU A 20 7.20 32.57 -8.22
CA GLU A 20 7.86 31.28 -8.29
C GLU A 20 8.42 30.90 -6.90
N SER A 21 8.01 29.74 -6.41
CA SER A 21 8.57 29.16 -5.19
C SER A 21 9.75 28.26 -5.54
N ASN A 22 10.74 28.18 -4.64
CA ASN A 22 11.84 27.23 -4.75
C ASN A 22 11.39 25.77 -4.45
N MET A 23 10.08 25.50 -4.38
CA MET A 23 9.59 24.14 -4.23
C MET A 23 10.00 23.32 -5.46
N ARG A 24 10.81 22.32 -5.22
CA ARG A 24 11.09 21.29 -6.22
C ARG A 24 9.80 20.57 -6.56
N SER A 25 9.54 20.31 -7.84
CA SER A 25 8.44 19.43 -8.25
C SER A 25 8.62 18.09 -7.54
N LEU A 26 7.53 17.60 -6.95
CA LEU A 26 7.52 16.26 -6.33
C LEU A 26 7.70 15.22 -7.44
N SER A 27 8.75 14.40 -7.31
CA SER A 27 8.97 13.30 -8.26
C SER A 27 8.31 12.03 -7.70
N PHE A 28 7.11 11.75 -8.17
CA PHE A 28 6.35 10.54 -7.82
C PHE A 28 5.66 9.98 -9.06
N HIS A 29 5.14 8.77 -8.94
CA HIS A 29 4.30 8.16 -9.97
C HIS A 29 3.04 7.57 -9.33
N LEU A 30 1.86 7.88 -9.90
CA LEU A 30 0.60 7.28 -9.51
C LEU A 30 0.49 5.90 -10.19
N GLU A 31 0.60 4.83 -9.40
CA GLU A 31 0.56 3.44 -9.89
C GLU A 31 -0.87 2.96 -10.09
N SER A 32 -1.78 3.32 -9.19
CA SER A 32 -3.16 2.85 -9.22
C SER A 32 -4.14 3.80 -8.55
N ILE A 33 -5.38 3.74 -9.01
CA ILE A 33 -6.55 4.35 -8.38
C ILE A 33 -7.59 3.24 -8.26
N THR A 34 -7.99 2.92 -7.04
CA THR A 34 -9.01 1.91 -6.78
C THR A 34 -10.14 2.51 -5.96
N LYS A 35 -11.38 2.32 -6.41
CA LYS A 35 -12.57 2.59 -5.60
C LYS A 35 -13.15 1.26 -5.18
N SER A 36 -13.18 0.98 -3.89
CA SER A 36 -13.65 -0.28 -3.30
C SER A 36 -14.85 -0.04 -2.40
N LYS A 37 -15.77 -0.99 -2.45
CA LYS A 37 -16.86 -1.11 -1.50
C LYS A 37 -16.89 -2.53 -0.98
N TYR A 38 -16.88 -2.68 0.32
CA TYR A 38 -16.90 -3.99 0.95
C TYR A 38 -18.31 -4.56 0.97
N ASP A 39 -18.55 -5.59 0.19
CA ASP A 39 -19.69 -6.50 0.39
C ASP A 39 -19.31 -7.59 1.41
N SER A 40 -20.30 -8.26 1.97
CA SER A 40 -20.17 -9.22 3.09
C SER A 40 -19.18 -10.39 2.88
N ASP A 41 -18.72 -10.60 1.65
CA ASP A 41 -17.85 -11.71 1.27
C ASP A 41 -16.36 -11.34 1.15
N TRP A 42 -15.99 -10.09 1.43
CA TRP A 42 -14.61 -9.65 1.31
C TRP A 42 -13.78 -10.06 2.52
N HIS A 43 -12.75 -10.84 2.27
CA HIS A 43 -11.71 -11.17 3.24
C HIS A 43 -10.40 -10.54 2.80
N SER A 44 -10.05 -9.41 3.40
CA SER A 44 -8.73 -8.84 3.25
C SER A 44 -7.72 -9.68 4.05
N THR A 45 -6.59 -9.98 3.43
CA THR A 45 -5.45 -10.65 4.09
C THR A 45 -4.36 -9.63 4.34
N ILE A 46 -3.58 -9.83 5.41
CA ILE A 46 -2.42 -8.97 5.69
C ILE A 46 -1.48 -8.99 4.50
N HIS A 47 -1.16 -7.80 3.99
CA HIS A 47 -0.30 -7.62 2.82
C HIS A 47 0.52 -6.33 2.96
N SER A 48 1.52 -6.16 2.12
CA SER A 48 2.31 -4.92 2.01
C SER A 48 2.66 -4.64 0.56
N HIS A 49 2.83 -3.37 0.24
CA HIS A 49 3.15 -2.90 -1.11
C HIS A 49 4.49 -2.16 -1.15
N PRO A 50 5.18 -2.12 -2.31
CA PRO A 50 6.40 -1.35 -2.51
C PRO A 50 6.14 0.15 -2.71
N PHE A 51 4.91 0.55 -2.69
CA PHE A 51 4.46 1.91 -2.87
C PHE A 51 3.67 2.36 -1.64
N MET A 52 3.59 3.66 -1.48
CA MET A 52 2.73 4.28 -0.47
C MET A 52 1.27 4.16 -0.88
N GLU A 53 0.39 3.95 0.07
CA GLU A 53 -1.06 4.01 -0.14
C GLU A 53 -1.67 5.18 0.62
N LEU A 54 -2.52 5.90 -0.09
CA LEU A 54 -3.33 6.97 0.45
C LEU A 54 -4.81 6.58 0.32
N PHE A 55 -5.41 6.20 1.43
CA PHE A 55 -6.84 5.89 1.52
C PHE A 55 -7.65 7.11 1.91
N TYR A 56 -8.82 7.24 1.32
CA TYR A 56 -9.86 8.16 1.74
C TYR A 56 -11.18 7.41 1.91
N VAL A 57 -11.69 7.35 3.12
CA VAL A 57 -12.96 6.67 3.43
C VAL A 57 -14.13 7.54 2.97
N LEU A 58 -14.88 7.03 2.00
CA LEU A 58 -16.07 7.70 1.42
C LEU A 58 -17.28 7.55 2.32
N ASP A 59 -17.51 6.33 2.81
CA ASP A 59 -18.66 5.95 3.63
C ASP A 59 -18.37 4.71 4.48
N GLY A 60 -19.21 4.45 5.44
CA GLY A 60 -19.12 3.28 6.33
C GLY A 60 -18.15 3.44 7.48
N LYS A 61 -17.92 2.31 8.17
CA LYS A 61 -17.02 2.18 9.32
C LYS A 61 -16.26 0.88 9.25
N GLY A 62 -15.07 0.86 9.86
CA GLY A 62 -14.24 -0.33 9.95
C GLY A 62 -12.97 -0.08 10.74
N GLU A 63 -12.00 -0.96 10.54
CA GLU A 63 -10.70 -0.87 11.19
C GLU A 63 -9.61 -1.16 10.17
N PHE A 64 -8.50 -0.44 10.25
CA PHE A 64 -7.23 -0.85 9.65
C PHE A 64 -6.43 -1.62 10.68
N ILE A 65 -5.90 -2.77 10.29
CA ILE A 65 -4.94 -3.54 11.10
C ILE A 65 -3.57 -3.29 10.49
N ILE A 66 -2.69 -2.58 11.21
CA ILE A 66 -1.35 -2.23 10.77
C ILE A 66 -0.38 -2.70 11.85
N GLU A 67 0.63 -3.50 11.48
CA GLU A 67 1.61 -4.04 12.43
C GLU A 67 0.96 -4.70 13.66
N ASN A 68 -0.12 -5.47 13.44
CA ASN A 68 -0.93 -6.14 14.46
C ASN A 68 -1.71 -5.21 15.43
N GLN A 69 -1.77 -3.91 15.17
CA GLN A 69 -2.58 -2.96 15.92
C GLN A 69 -3.83 -2.58 15.12
N ARG A 70 -4.95 -2.35 15.83
CA ARG A 70 -6.24 -2.01 15.22
C ARG A 70 -6.53 -0.52 15.37
N PHE A 71 -6.91 0.10 14.27
CA PHE A 71 -7.20 1.53 14.19
C PHE A 71 -8.59 1.72 13.57
N PRO A 72 -9.58 2.23 14.33
CA PRO A 72 -10.91 2.47 13.82
C PRO A 72 -10.92 3.61 12.82
N VAL A 73 -11.69 3.45 11.74
CA VAL A 73 -11.89 4.45 10.69
C VAL A 73 -13.36 4.61 10.35
N LYS A 74 -13.71 5.76 9.83
CA LYS A 74 -15.06 6.13 9.40
C LYS A 74 -15.00 7.10 8.23
N ALA A 75 -16.16 7.40 7.65
CA ALA A 75 -16.28 8.38 6.58
C ALA A 75 -15.48 9.66 6.83
N GLN A 76 -14.80 10.15 5.80
CA GLN A 76 -13.93 11.33 5.75
C GLN A 76 -12.54 11.16 6.39
N ASP A 77 -12.20 10.00 6.91
CA ASP A 77 -10.86 9.74 7.41
C ASP A 77 -9.91 9.43 6.25
N PHE A 78 -8.68 9.95 6.39
CA PHE A 78 -7.53 9.57 5.59
C PHE A 78 -6.68 8.55 6.34
N VAL A 79 -6.16 7.59 5.59
CA VAL A 79 -5.11 6.70 6.07
C VAL A 79 -3.95 6.76 5.08
N ILE A 80 -2.76 7.10 5.55
CA ILE A 80 -1.52 7.00 4.78
C ILE A 80 -0.73 5.84 5.33
N ILE A 81 -0.30 4.95 4.44
CA ILE A 81 0.54 3.81 4.76
C ILE A 81 1.78 3.87 3.87
N ASN A 82 2.95 4.00 4.48
CA ASN A 82 4.22 4.05 3.77
C ASN A 82 4.56 2.70 3.11
N PRO A 83 5.49 2.69 2.15
CA PRO A 83 5.92 1.45 1.51
C PRO A 83 6.38 0.38 2.50
N GLN A 84 6.10 -0.90 2.19
CA GLN A 84 6.54 -2.09 2.93
C GLN A 84 5.90 -2.29 4.33
N VAL A 85 4.90 -1.54 4.70
CA VAL A 85 4.17 -1.70 5.97
C VAL A 85 3.08 -2.77 5.81
N ASP A 86 3.09 -3.78 6.66
CA ASP A 86 2.07 -4.83 6.66
C ASP A 86 0.75 -4.30 7.20
N HIS A 87 -0.30 -4.42 6.41
CA HIS A 87 -1.63 -3.91 6.75
C HIS A 87 -2.76 -4.73 6.12
N THR A 88 -3.96 -4.51 6.63
CA THR A 88 -5.23 -5.02 6.07
C THR A 88 -6.39 -4.19 6.60
N GLU A 89 -7.55 -4.29 5.96
CA GLU A 89 -8.77 -3.60 6.38
C GLU A 89 -9.84 -4.61 6.82
N VAL A 90 -10.62 -4.23 7.81
CA VAL A 90 -11.81 -4.95 8.27
C VAL A 90 -13.01 -4.03 8.20
N SER A 91 -13.99 -4.39 7.39
CA SER A 91 -15.23 -3.62 7.24
C SER A 91 -16.25 -3.99 8.32
N SER A 92 -17.04 -3.02 8.79
CA SER A 92 -18.23 -3.31 9.59
C SER A 92 -19.31 -3.97 8.72
N PRO A 93 -19.89 -5.09 9.14
CA PRO A 93 -20.99 -5.70 8.39
C PRO A 93 -22.27 -4.83 8.32
N GLU A 94 -22.48 -3.96 9.33
CA GLU A 94 -23.67 -3.10 9.44
C GLU A 94 -23.52 -1.81 8.65
N GLU A 95 -22.30 -1.26 8.58
CA GLU A 95 -21.96 -0.05 7.85
C GLU A 95 -20.70 -0.32 6.99
N PRO A 96 -20.84 -1.01 5.86
CA PRO A 96 -19.70 -1.45 5.05
C PRO A 96 -18.82 -0.30 4.58
N LEU A 97 -17.50 -0.49 4.69
CA LEU A 97 -16.51 0.49 4.23
C LEU A 97 -16.59 0.69 2.72
N GLU A 98 -16.65 1.96 2.31
CA GLU A 98 -16.41 2.38 0.94
C GLU A 98 -15.25 3.38 0.95
N TYR A 99 -14.22 3.17 0.11
CA TYR A 99 -13.06 4.06 0.06
C TYR A 99 -12.46 4.18 -1.35
N ILE A 100 -11.67 5.23 -1.55
CA ILE A 100 -10.74 5.36 -2.67
C ILE A 100 -9.34 5.18 -2.11
N VAL A 101 -8.53 4.36 -2.77
CA VAL A 101 -7.11 4.20 -2.47
C VAL A 101 -6.26 4.57 -3.70
N LEU A 102 -5.20 5.32 -3.44
CA LEU A 102 -4.20 5.73 -4.42
C LEU A 102 -2.88 5.04 -4.09
N GLY A 103 -2.35 4.25 -5.03
CA GLY A 103 -1.01 3.66 -4.93
C GLY A 103 0.02 4.62 -5.55
N ILE A 104 1.04 5.03 -4.79
CA ILE A 104 1.96 6.10 -5.17
C ILE A 104 3.39 5.64 -4.94
N THR A 105 4.21 5.64 -6.00
CA THR A 105 5.65 5.34 -5.92
C THR A 105 6.50 6.61 -5.93
N GLY A 106 7.72 6.51 -5.39
CA GLY A 106 8.72 7.57 -5.44
C GLY A 106 8.69 8.54 -4.28
N LEU A 107 7.76 8.38 -3.34
CA LEU A 107 7.74 9.17 -2.12
C LEU A 107 7.23 8.35 -0.92
N SER A 108 7.59 8.82 0.26
CA SER A 108 7.06 8.39 1.54
C SER A 108 6.84 9.61 2.42
N PHE A 109 6.06 9.46 3.46
CA PHE A 109 5.87 10.52 4.45
C PHE A 109 6.68 10.20 5.71
N SER A 110 7.23 11.22 6.33
CA SER A 110 7.89 11.17 7.64
C SER A 110 7.21 12.10 8.64
N ASN A 111 7.71 12.09 9.87
CA ASN A 111 7.13 12.85 10.98
C ASN A 111 5.70 12.43 11.36
N PHE A 112 5.34 11.16 11.12
CA PHE A 112 4.14 10.58 11.69
C PHE A 112 4.40 10.12 13.12
N PHE A 113 3.98 10.90 14.09
CA PHE A 113 4.16 10.55 15.50
C PHE A 113 2.87 10.02 16.12
N ASN A 114 3.00 8.90 16.82
CA ASN A 114 1.93 8.44 17.69
C ASN A 114 1.71 9.45 18.81
N THR A 115 0.48 9.96 18.94
CA THR A 115 0.13 11.01 19.91
C THR A 115 0.27 10.59 21.36
N GLN A 116 0.31 9.28 21.65
CA GLN A 116 0.42 8.74 23.01
C GLN A 116 1.87 8.41 23.38
N THR A 117 2.64 7.85 22.44
CA THR A 117 4.00 7.35 22.70
C THR A 117 5.09 8.30 22.22
N ASN A 118 4.75 9.28 21.38
CA ASN A 118 5.68 10.18 20.69
C ASN A 118 6.78 9.43 19.90
N VAL A 119 6.43 8.23 19.42
CA VAL A 119 7.29 7.42 18.56
C VAL A 119 6.86 7.63 17.11
N GLU A 120 7.82 7.80 16.21
CA GLU A 120 7.55 7.90 14.77
C GLU A 120 7.00 6.57 14.25
N GLN A 121 5.99 6.67 13.38
CA GLN A 121 5.29 5.52 12.79
C GLN A 121 5.36 5.62 11.26
N PRO A 122 5.33 4.48 10.55
CA PRO A 122 5.32 4.48 9.08
C PRO A 122 3.91 4.69 8.47
N PHE A 123 2.93 5.10 9.26
CA PHE A 123 1.56 5.34 8.83
C PHE A 123 0.90 6.47 9.63
N SER A 124 -0.19 7.03 9.11
CA SER A 124 -0.94 8.08 9.80
C SER A 124 -2.43 8.03 9.49
N PHE A 125 -3.22 8.45 10.49
CA PHE A 125 -4.67 8.66 10.39
C PHE A 125 -4.99 10.12 10.65
N PHE A 126 -5.78 10.74 9.79
CA PHE A 126 -6.16 12.15 9.96
C PHE A 126 -7.45 12.49 9.19
N ASN A 127 -7.94 13.70 9.41
CA ASN A 127 -9.12 14.22 8.74
C ASN A 127 -8.85 15.68 8.34
N LEU A 128 -9.36 16.08 7.16
CA LEU A 128 -9.27 17.43 6.62
C LEU A 128 -10.68 18.01 6.44
N ARG A 129 -11.40 18.20 7.53
CA ARG A 129 -12.84 18.58 7.53
C ARG A 129 -13.14 19.85 6.73
N ASP A 130 -12.27 20.86 6.85
CA ASP A 130 -12.48 22.16 6.21
C ASP A 130 -12.27 22.13 4.69
N GLU A 131 -11.56 21.12 4.17
CA GLU A 131 -11.27 20.94 2.74
C GLU A 131 -12.00 19.75 2.11
N GLN A 132 -12.89 19.09 2.83
CA GLN A 132 -13.54 17.85 2.43
C GLN A 132 -14.16 17.92 1.02
N LYS A 133 -14.84 19.01 0.70
CA LYS A 133 -15.53 19.19 -0.59
C LYS A 133 -14.54 19.19 -1.76
N ASP A 134 -13.44 19.90 -1.62
CA ASP A 134 -12.40 19.99 -2.64
C ASP A 134 -11.69 18.65 -2.82
N ILE A 135 -11.36 17.98 -1.70
CA ILE A 135 -10.70 16.67 -1.70
C ILE A 135 -11.55 15.64 -2.44
N LEU A 136 -12.84 15.55 -2.10
CA LEU A 136 -13.76 14.63 -2.76
C LEU A 136 -13.90 14.93 -4.25
N GLN A 137 -13.87 16.21 -4.64
CA GLN A 137 -13.88 16.61 -6.04
C GLN A 137 -12.64 16.13 -6.79
N TYR A 138 -11.44 16.26 -6.21
CA TYR A 138 -10.19 15.78 -6.84
C TYR A 138 -10.17 14.25 -6.96
N LEU A 139 -10.56 13.54 -5.90
CA LEU A 139 -10.60 12.07 -5.92
C LEU A 139 -11.59 11.54 -6.96
N ASN A 140 -12.81 12.11 -7.01
CA ASN A 140 -13.79 11.72 -8.01
C ASN A 140 -13.36 12.06 -9.44
N ALA A 141 -12.69 13.20 -9.63
CA ALA A 141 -12.12 13.55 -10.93
C ALA A 141 -11.05 12.54 -11.38
N MET A 142 -10.14 12.12 -10.47
CA MET A 142 -9.15 11.08 -10.77
C MET A 142 -9.82 9.74 -11.14
N VAL A 143 -10.84 9.30 -10.39
CA VAL A 143 -11.58 8.07 -10.71
C VAL A 143 -12.26 8.19 -12.08
N THR A 144 -12.84 9.34 -12.39
CA THR A 144 -13.51 9.58 -13.69
C THR A 144 -12.53 9.54 -14.84
N GLU A 145 -11.39 10.22 -14.72
CA GLU A 145 -10.33 10.21 -15.73
C GLU A 145 -9.78 8.79 -15.95
N ALA A 146 -9.48 8.07 -14.86
CA ALA A 146 -8.99 6.69 -14.92
C ALA A 146 -10.01 5.72 -15.52
N THR A 147 -11.31 5.98 -15.38
CA THR A 147 -12.38 5.16 -15.96
C THR A 147 -12.55 5.45 -17.46
N ASN A 148 -12.50 6.71 -17.85
CA ASN A 148 -12.79 7.14 -19.23
C ASN A 148 -11.58 6.93 -20.16
N HIS A 149 -10.36 6.84 -19.65
CA HIS A 149 -9.11 6.72 -20.42
C HIS A 149 -9.00 7.78 -21.53
N SER A 150 -9.42 9.02 -21.24
CA SER A 150 -9.30 10.13 -22.16
C SER A 150 -7.84 10.42 -22.50
N MET A 151 -7.57 11.11 -23.61
CA MET A 151 -6.20 11.46 -23.99
C MET A 151 -5.48 12.18 -22.83
N SER A 152 -4.29 11.69 -22.44
CA SER A 152 -3.47 12.21 -21.34
C SER A 152 -4.13 12.15 -19.95
N TYR A 153 -5.03 11.21 -19.72
CA TYR A 153 -5.68 11.03 -18.42
C TYR A 153 -4.68 10.80 -17.29
N GLU A 154 -3.56 10.13 -17.55
CA GLU A 154 -2.49 9.89 -16.58
C GLU A 154 -1.90 11.22 -16.08
N LEU A 155 -1.72 12.19 -16.97
CA LEU A 155 -1.19 13.51 -16.62
C LEU A 155 -2.21 14.31 -15.80
N VAL A 156 -3.51 14.20 -16.12
CA VAL A 156 -4.59 14.82 -15.33
C VAL A 156 -4.61 14.22 -13.93
N CYS A 157 -4.62 12.90 -13.81
CA CYS A 157 -4.56 12.21 -12.52
C CYS A 157 -3.34 12.60 -11.70
N HIS A 158 -2.16 12.66 -12.32
CA HIS A 158 -0.92 13.08 -11.68
C HIS A 158 -1.01 14.50 -11.08
N ASN A 159 -1.49 15.47 -11.87
CA ASN A 159 -1.63 16.86 -11.41
C ASN A 159 -2.68 17.00 -10.29
N LEU A 160 -3.80 16.26 -10.36
CA LEU A 160 -4.81 16.23 -9.30
C LEU A 160 -4.24 15.64 -7.99
N LEU A 161 -3.42 14.59 -8.10
CA LEU A 161 -2.73 14.01 -6.96
C LEU A 161 -1.72 15.01 -6.36
N GLU A 162 -0.95 15.72 -7.19
CA GLU A 162 0.01 16.73 -6.69
C GLU A 162 -0.72 17.83 -5.89
N ILE A 163 -1.85 18.32 -6.39
CA ILE A 163 -2.70 19.27 -5.67
C ILE A 163 -3.16 18.69 -4.31
N LEU A 164 -3.62 17.44 -4.30
CA LEU A 164 -4.06 16.76 -3.08
C LEU A 164 -2.95 16.64 -2.06
N LEU A 165 -1.75 16.20 -2.48
CA LEU A 165 -0.57 16.10 -1.61
C LEU A 165 -0.17 17.45 -1.02
N ILE A 166 -0.16 18.52 -1.82
CA ILE A 166 0.14 19.88 -1.36
C ILE A 166 -0.89 20.33 -0.31
N LYS A 167 -2.18 20.03 -0.51
CA LYS A 167 -3.21 20.36 0.48
C LYS A 167 -3.02 19.59 1.80
N ILE A 168 -2.68 18.31 1.72
CA ILE A 168 -2.36 17.51 2.92
C ILE A 168 -1.19 18.13 3.68
N LEU A 169 -0.10 18.48 2.99
CA LEU A 169 1.09 19.09 3.60
C LEU A 169 0.81 20.46 4.25
N ARG A 170 -0.05 21.27 3.63
CA ARG A 170 -0.42 22.59 4.20
C ARG A 170 -1.17 22.47 5.53
N ASN A 171 -1.94 21.41 5.70
CA ASN A 171 -2.81 21.21 6.85
C ASN A 171 -2.19 20.35 7.96
N LYS A 172 -1.09 19.67 7.65
CA LYS A 172 -0.43 18.73 8.56
C LYS A 172 1.06 19.01 8.62
N SER A 173 1.65 18.78 9.78
CA SER A 173 3.10 18.92 9.99
C SER A 173 3.86 17.69 9.47
N PHE A 174 3.42 17.11 8.36
CA PHE A 174 4.10 16.00 7.71
C PHE A 174 5.23 16.50 6.83
N GLU A 175 6.25 15.69 6.67
CA GLU A 175 7.30 15.88 5.68
C GLU A 175 7.17 14.81 4.60
N ILE A 176 7.49 15.18 3.37
CA ILE A 176 7.58 14.24 2.27
C ILE A 176 9.06 13.98 2.00
N ASP A 177 9.43 12.71 2.12
CA ASP A 177 10.71 12.22 1.64
C ASP A 177 10.54 11.76 0.20
N VAL A 178 11.20 12.48 -0.70
CA VAL A 178 11.29 12.05 -2.10
C VAL A 178 12.40 11.04 -2.18
N SER A 179 12.04 9.77 -2.11
CA SER A 179 12.97 8.71 -2.45
C SER A 179 13.11 8.66 -3.96
N PRO A 180 14.31 8.76 -4.53
CA PRO A 180 14.46 8.49 -5.95
C PRO A 180 13.86 7.11 -6.21
N ILE A 181 12.99 7.03 -7.23
CA ILE A 181 12.44 5.75 -7.69
C ILE A 181 13.64 4.91 -8.10
N ASN A 182 14.18 4.19 -7.15
CA ASN A 182 15.28 3.30 -7.44
C ASN A 182 14.66 2.16 -8.23
N LYS A 183 15.00 2.03 -9.49
CA LYS A 183 14.50 0.96 -10.36
C LYS A 183 14.68 -0.40 -9.67
N THR A 184 15.76 -0.54 -8.92
CA THR A 184 16.06 -1.72 -8.09
C THR A 184 14.97 -2.00 -7.05
N THR A 185 14.51 -0.98 -6.29
CA THR A 185 13.46 -1.16 -5.27
C THR A 185 12.13 -1.57 -5.90
N LYS A 186 11.77 -0.99 -7.05
CA LYS A 186 10.56 -1.38 -7.80
C LYS A 186 10.63 -2.85 -8.24
N ASP A 187 11.76 -3.28 -8.78
CA ASP A 187 11.96 -4.65 -9.26
C ASP A 187 11.93 -5.66 -8.09
N ILE A 188 12.58 -5.36 -6.96
CA ILE A 188 12.56 -6.17 -5.75
C ILE A 188 11.14 -6.32 -5.20
N SER A 189 10.39 -5.26 -5.22
CA SER A 189 9.02 -5.24 -4.74
C SER A 189 8.07 -6.05 -5.63
N LEU A 190 8.23 -5.96 -6.93
CA LEU A 190 7.52 -6.81 -7.88
C LEU A 190 7.83 -8.29 -7.61
N ILE A 191 9.10 -8.63 -7.39
CA ILE A 191 9.53 -9.98 -7.02
C ILE A 191 8.87 -10.43 -5.71
N LYS A 192 8.89 -9.59 -4.65
CA LYS A 192 8.24 -9.92 -3.36
C LYS A 192 6.75 -10.21 -3.54
N HIS A 193 6.06 -9.34 -4.26
CA HIS A 193 4.62 -9.53 -4.54
C HIS A 193 4.38 -10.84 -5.30
N TYR A 194 5.14 -11.09 -6.36
CA TYR A 194 5.03 -12.30 -7.14
C TYR A 194 5.26 -13.55 -6.28
N LEU A 195 6.29 -13.57 -5.45
CA LEU A 195 6.59 -14.67 -4.55
C LEU A 195 5.48 -14.90 -3.51
N LYS A 196 4.90 -13.83 -2.95
CA LYS A 196 3.77 -13.90 -1.99
C LYS A 196 2.49 -14.46 -2.62
N THR A 197 2.20 -14.10 -3.86
CA THR A 197 0.95 -14.51 -4.54
C THR A 197 1.04 -15.89 -5.22
N HIS A 198 2.25 -16.31 -5.63
CA HIS A 198 2.48 -17.55 -6.38
C HIS A 198 3.31 -18.59 -5.60
N TYR A 199 3.46 -18.46 -4.27
CA TYR A 199 4.33 -19.32 -3.46
C TYR A 199 4.06 -20.81 -3.60
N ARG A 200 2.83 -21.22 -3.98
CA ARG A 200 2.42 -22.59 -4.18
C ARG A 200 3.00 -23.22 -5.46
N GLU A 201 3.41 -22.39 -6.40
CA GLU A 201 3.93 -22.81 -7.70
C GLU A 201 5.43 -23.15 -7.61
N GLN A 202 5.93 -23.87 -8.61
CA GLN A 202 7.37 -24.13 -8.73
C GLN A 202 8.04 -22.91 -9.36
N ILE A 203 8.55 -22.03 -8.52
CA ILE A 203 9.21 -20.78 -8.93
C ILE A 203 10.72 -20.97 -8.91
N SER A 204 11.37 -20.57 -9.99
CA SER A 204 12.81 -20.53 -10.15
C SER A 204 13.33 -19.09 -10.23
N LEU A 205 14.62 -18.89 -10.04
CA LEU A 205 15.25 -17.59 -10.24
C LEU A 205 15.16 -17.10 -11.70
N GLN A 206 14.97 -18.04 -12.64
CA GLN A 206 14.77 -17.70 -14.05
C GLN A 206 13.40 -17.07 -14.29
N ASP A 207 12.34 -17.58 -13.64
CA ASP A 207 11.00 -17.02 -13.74
C ASP A 207 10.97 -15.55 -13.23
N LEU A 208 11.73 -15.28 -12.17
CA LEU A 208 11.88 -13.91 -11.68
C LEU A 208 12.69 -13.02 -12.62
N ALA A 209 13.67 -13.59 -13.31
CA ALA A 209 14.45 -12.89 -14.33
C ALA A 209 13.59 -12.53 -15.55
N ASP A 210 12.74 -13.43 -15.98
CA ASP A 210 11.80 -13.23 -17.10
C ASP A 210 10.72 -12.21 -16.72
N LEU A 211 10.21 -12.26 -15.49
CA LEU A 211 9.23 -11.31 -14.97
C LEU A 211 9.74 -9.86 -14.94
N THR A 212 11.01 -9.67 -14.55
CA THR A 212 11.58 -8.33 -14.34
C THR A 212 12.46 -7.85 -15.49
N HIS A 213 12.74 -8.70 -16.47
CA HIS A 213 13.73 -8.48 -17.53
C HIS A 213 15.15 -8.17 -17.02
N LEU A 214 15.49 -8.73 -15.84
CA LEU A 214 16.79 -8.55 -15.20
C LEU A 214 17.59 -9.86 -15.20
N SER A 215 18.91 -9.75 -15.05
CA SER A 215 19.73 -10.95 -14.89
C SER A 215 19.53 -11.61 -13.52
N ARG A 216 19.60 -12.94 -13.47
CA ARG A 216 19.53 -13.73 -12.22
C ARG A 216 20.54 -13.27 -11.17
N PHE A 217 21.74 -12.89 -11.63
CA PHE A 217 22.77 -12.37 -10.74
C PHE A 217 22.35 -11.04 -10.10
N TYR A 218 21.86 -10.12 -10.89
CA TYR A 218 21.39 -8.82 -10.41
C TYR A 218 20.24 -8.97 -9.41
N ILE A 219 19.25 -9.80 -9.74
CA ILE A 219 18.11 -10.08 -8.82
C ILE A 219 18.60 -10.64 -7.49
N SER A 220 19.44 -11.68 -7.54
CA SER A 220 19.92 -12.34 -6.33
C SER A 220 20.72 -11.38 -5.43
N HIS A 221 21.56 -10.55 -6.05
CA HIS A 221 22.39 -9.59 -5.32
C HIS A 221 21.57 -8.42 -4.77
N SER A 222 20.71 -7.81 -5.59
CA SER A 222 19.91 -6.66 -5.19
C SER A 222 18.84 -7.03 -4.15
N PHE A 223 18.20 -8.18 -4.32
CA PHE A 223 17.22 -8.67 -3.34
C PHE A 223 17.90 -8.96 -2.00
N LYS A 224 19.08 -9.59 -2.02
CA LYS A 224 19.83 -9.87 -0.80
C LYS A 224 20.29 -8.59 -0.10
N ASN A 225 20.72 -7.58 -0.84
CA ASN A 225 21.14 -6.29 -0.27
C ASN A 225 19.97 -5.54 0.40
N GLU A 226 18.75 -5.65 -0.15
CA GLU A 226 17.58 -4.94 0.36
C GLU A 226 16.84 -5.74 1.45
N MET A 227 16.81 -7.07 1.32
CA MET A 227 16.02 -7.97 2.18
C MET A 227 16.88 -8.83 3.12
N GLU A 228 18.20 -8.68 3.10
CA GLU A 228 19.17 -9.48 3.85
C GLU A 228 19.16 -11.00 3.56
N GLN A 229 18.32 -11.43 2.60
CA GLN A 229 18.16 -12.82 2.17
C GLN A 229 17.90 -12.91 0.66
N THR A 230 18.14 -14.08 0.08
CA THR A 230 17.89 -14.31 -1.35
C THR A 230 16.39 -14.48 -1.63
N PRO A 231 15.91 -14.26 -2.90
CA PRO A 231 14.52 -14.51 -3.27
C PRO A 231 14.02 -15.92 -2.94
N MET A 232 14.88 -16.93 -3.09
CA MET A 232 14.50 -18.32 -2.84
C MET A 232 14.45 -18.66 -1.35
N GLU A 233 15.24 -18.01 -0.52
CA GLU A 233 15.13 -18.06 0.94
C GLU A 233 13.84 -17.39 1.41
N TYR A 234 13.52 -16.23 0.85
CA TYR A 234 12.25 -15.51 1.11
C TYR A 234 11.03 -16.36 0.73
N LEU A 235 11.03 -16.99 -0.45
CA LEU A 235 9.99 -17.95 -0.85
C LEU A 235 9.85 -19.11 0.14
N THR A 236 10.99 -19.62 0.61
CA THR A 236 11.00 -20.70 1.60
C THR A 236 10.35 -20.26 2.91
N ASP A 237 10.63 -19.04 3.36
CA ASP A 237 10.04 -18.47 4.58
C ASP A 237 8.52 -18.35 4.47
N ILE A 238 8.00 -17.80 3.37
CA ILE A 238 6.56 -17.75 3.09
C ILE A 238 5.93 -19.14 3.20
N ARG A 239 6.52 -20.14 2.54
CA ARG A 239 6.00 -21.51 2.55
C ARG A 239 5.99 -22.14 3.95
N ILE A 240 7.01 -21.85 4.74
CA ILE A 240 7.09 -22.33 6.14
C ILE A 240 5.98 -21.65 6.97
N GLU A 241 5.79 -20.35 6.88
CA GLU A 241 4.73 -19.65 7.61
C GLU A 241 3.33 -20.19 7.23
N GLU A 242 3.04 -20.34 5.95
CA GLU A 242 1.77 -20.91 5.49
C GLU A 242 1.58 -22.37 5.95
N SER A 243 2.67 -23.15 6.02
CA SER A 243 2.60 -24.53 6.51
C SER A 243 2.24 -24.60 8.00
N LYS A 244 2.61 -23.61 8.81
CA LYS A 244 2.25 -23.57 10.25
C LYS A 244 0.76 -23.51 10.44
N VAL A 245 0.07 -22.70 9.62
CA VAL A 245 -1.41 -22.62 9.64
C VAL A 245 -2.02 -23.98 9.33
N LEU A 246 -1.56 -24.63 8.26
CA LEU A 246 -2.08 -25.96 7.89
C LEU A 246 -1.77 -27.05 8.93
N LEU A 247 -0.61 -26.97 9.56
CA LEU A 247 -0.20 -27.90 10.62
C LEU A 247 -1.09 -27.79 11.86
N SER A 248 -1.55 -26.58 12.22
CA SER A 248 -2.39 -26.34 13.40
C SER A 248 -3.89 -26.50 13.15
N THR A 249 -4.35 -26.27 11.90
CA THR A 249 -5.78 -26.22 11.58
C THR A 249 -6.31 -27.44 10.84
N THR A 250 -5.44 -28.32 10.32
CA THR A 250 -5.85 -29.46 9.48
C THR A 250 -5.19 -30.77 9.88
N ASN A 251 -5.81 -31.89 9.47
CA ASN A 251 -5.26 -33.24 9.61
C ASN A 251 -4.49 -33.72 8.36
N TYR A 252 -4.10 -32.83 7.47
CA TYR A 252 -3.35 -33.22 6.28
C TYR A 252 -2.04 -33.91 6.63
N SER A 253 -1.64 -34.90 5.83
CA SER A 253 -0.34 -35.53 5.97
C SER A 253 0.79 -34.55 5.68
N MET A 254 1.99 -34.84 6.15
CA MET A 254 3.17 -33.98 5.91
C MET A 254 3.47 -33.86 4.41
N SER A 255 3.19 -34.91 3.63
CA SER A 255 3.34 -34.89 2.16
C SER A 255 2.31 -33.96 1.50
N GLN A 256 1.04 -34.01 1.96
CA GLN A 256 -0.01 -33.11 1.45
C GLN A 256 0.32 -31.65 1.77
N ILE A 257 0.71 -31.35 3.00
CA ILE A 257 1.08 -29.98 3.38
C ILE A 257 2.26 -29.49 2.54
N ALA A 258 3.32 -30.30 2.40
CA ALA A 258 4.46 -29.95 1.56
C ALA A 258 4.04 -29.58 0.12
N SER A 259 3.15 -30.38 -0.47
CA SER A 259 2.61 -30.13 -1.82
C SER A 259 1.76 -28.86 -1.87
N ILE A 260 0.86 -28.64 -0.92
CA ILE A 260 -0.05 -27.49 -0.88
C ILE A 260 0.73 -26.17 -0.77
N VAL A 261 1.80 -26.14 0.03
CA VAL A 261 2.61 -24.93 0.20
C VAL A 261 3.75 -24.80 -0.83
N GLY A 262 3.81 -25.70 -1.83
CA GLY A 262 4.71 -25.56 -2.98
C GLY A 262 6.10 -26.21 -2.84
N PHE A 263 6.36 -27.07 -1.83
CA PHE A 263 7.61 -27.83 -1.77
C PHE A 263 7.57 -29.02 -2.73
N SER A 264 8.67 -29.25 -3.42
CA SER A 264 8.79 -30.35 -4.39
C SER A 264 8.76 -31.73 -3.72
N THR A 265 9.22 -31.86 -2.47
CA THR A 265 9.22 -33.11 -1.71
C THR A 265 8.97 -32.86 -0.21
N GLN A 266 8.34 -33.86 0.45
CA GLN A 266 8.16 -33.86 1.91
C GLN A 266 9.50 -33.81 2.65
N ALA A 267 10.53 -34.50 2.15
CA ALA A 267 11.85 -34.52 2.79
C ALA A 267 12.49 -33.13 2.81
N TYR A 268 12.42 -32.41 1.69
CA TYR A 268 12.91 -31.04 1.60
C TYR A 268 12.12 -30.08 2.49
N PHE A 269 10.81 -30.17 2.47
CA PHE A 269 9.93 -29.43 3.40
C PHE A 269 10.34 -29.65 4.87
N SER A 270 10.43 -30.91 5.29
CA SER A 270 10.77 -31.25 6.69
C SER A 270 12.14 -30.73 7.12
N LYS A 271 13.11 -30.76 6.20
CA LYS A 271 14.45 -30.22 6.42
C LYS A 271 14.40 -28.69 6.61
N GLN A 272 13.73 -27.97 5.70
CA GLN A 272 13.63 -26.51 5.76
C GLN A 272 12.85 -26.05 6.99
N PHE A 273 11.74 -26.71 7.28
CA PHE A 273 10.94 -26.41 8.47
C PHE A 273 11.77 -26.59 9.77
N LYS A 274 12.49 -27.70 9.89
CA LYS A 274 13.36 -27.93 11.06
C LYS A 274 14.48 -26.90 11.16
N GLN A 275 15.06 -26.49 10.04
CA GLN A 275 16.11 -25.47 10.01
C GLN A 275 15.59 -24.11 10.49
N LYS A 276 14.38 -23.72 10.09
CA LYS A 276 13.78 -22.42 10.42
C LYS A 276 13.14 -22.41 11.81
N MET A 277 12.45 -23.49 12.19
CA MET A 277 11.64 -23.55 13.41
C MET A 277 12.35 -24.26 14.58
N GLY A 278 13.55 -24.84 14.38
CA GLY A 278 14.25 -25.60 15.37
C GLY A 278 13.67 -27.00 15.65
N MET A 279 12.46 -27.30 15.17
CA MET A 279 11.75 -28.57 15.38
C MET A 279 11.11 -29.11 14.10
N THR A 280 10.80 -30.40 14.08
CA THR A 280 10.16 -31.01 12.90
C THR A 280 8.71 -30.57 12.74
N PRO A 281 8.11 -30.58 11.51
CA PRO A 281 6.70 -30.26 11.30
C PRO A 281 5.76 -31.12 12.16
N LEU A 282 6.08 -32.40 12.36
CA LEU A 282 5.30 -33.31 13.20
C LEU A 282 5.38 -32.92 14.68
N ALA A 283 6.55 -32.52 15.18
CA ALA A 283 6.70 -32.03 16.55
C ALA A 283 5.92 -30.73 16.76
N TYR A 284 6.01 -29.81 15.78
CA TYR A 284 5.23 -28.56 15.80
C TYR A 284 3.72 -28.82 15.86
N ARG A 285 3.19 -29.72 15.01
CA ARG A 285 1.76 -30.09 15.07
C ARG A 285 1.34 -30.59 16.45
N LYS A 286 2.16 -31.45 17.08
CA LYS A 286 1.86 -31.98 18.43
C LYS A 286 1.81 -30.86 19.46
N SER A 287 2.75 -29.93 19.43
CA SER A 287 2.79 -28.81 20.39
C SER A 287 1.67 -27.78 20.23
N GLN A 288 0.91 -27.80 19.13
CA GLN A 288 -0.25 -26.94 18.91
C GLN A 288 -1.58 -27.61 19.37
N LEU A 289 -1.54 -28.90 19.71
CA LEU A 289 -2.70 -29.67 20.15
C LEU A 289 -2.74 -29.88 21.68
N GLU A 290 -1.64 -29.52 22.35
CA GLU A 290 -1.52 -29.49 23.82
C GLU A 290 -1.84 -28.07 24.34
#